data_5cca381b674b1bac45a53f5a7fb34b3e
#
_entry.id   5cca381b674b1bac45a53f5a7fb34b3e
#
_cell.length_a   1.000
_cell.length_b   1.000
_cell.length_c   1.000
_cell.angle_alpha   90.00
_cell.angle_beta   90.00
_cell.angle_gamma   90.00
#
_symmetry.space_group_name_H-M   'P 1'
#
loop_
_entity.id
_entity.type
_entity.pdbx_description
1 polymer ?
#
loop_
_entity_poly.entity_id
_entity_poly.type
_entity_poly.pdbx_seq_one_letter_code
_entity_poly.pdbx_strand_id
1 'polypeptide(L)'
;MTHDAAAERLSSSVEPPPPISARRAYTEVLLVFVLFFAASIISAGETLTGRVPAPSGSWGAFTPAAVEEVTDAAIAALVVILLSARRGLTPRLLGARLPRGADGKTSPGPAIRMAALGLVALLAGGVITSLVATGHLPQQIHPTGPYLLYAVAGSLFSGVTEEMVALAFVVSTLRQARRPVPEILIVAVLVRCSYHIYYGVGVIGIAVWAAVFVLLYLRFGSVIPLIILHFFWDAVQFTGQKWHVVGGIGVLVGLALLVTGLVCWLMDISNRRAAKYIRPPGNPYYQHQPPPSYPQQPGYPQQPPPGYPQQPPPSYPYQHPHPSAPADSPPDAPTDTPPRTPPHGG
;
A
#
# COMPACT_ATOMS: atom_id res chain seq x y z
N MET A 1 32.73 18.05 14.06
CA MET A 1 31.55 17.78 13.20
C MET A 1 30.93 16.49 13.73
N THR A 2 29.80 16.59 14.38
CA THR A 2 29.18 15.48 15.10
C THR A 2 28.49 14.53 14.10
N HIS A 3 28.57 13.23 14.36
CA HIS A 3 27.94 12.14 13.55
C HIS A 3 26.45 12.40 13.26
N ASP A 4 25.76 13.16 14.12
CA ASP A 4 24.34 13.49 14.01
C ASP A 4 24.02 14.42 12.83
N ALA A 5 24.90 15.40 12.54
CA ALA A 5 24.69 16.33 11.42
C ALA A 5 24.83 15.67 10.03
N ALA A 6 25.58 14.56 9.93
CA ALA A 6 25.68 13.78 8.71
C ALA A 6 24.45 12.87 8.50
N ALA A 7 23.93 12.29 9.59
CA ALA A 7 22.72 11.49 9.56
C ALA A 7 21.46 12.32 9.22
N GLU A 8 21.39 13.55 9.70
CA GLU A 8 20.29 14.48 9.43
C GLU A 8 20.29 14.95 7.96
N ARG A 9 21.46 15.20 7.37
CA ARG A 9 21.59 15.51 5.93
C ARG A 9 21.23 14.35 5.03
N LEU A 10 21.51 13.10 5.43
CA LEU A 10 21.12 11.91 4.66
C LEU A 10 19.61 11.62 4.72
N SER A 11 18.91 12.06 5.76
CA SER A 11 17.47 11.89 5.90
C SER A 11 16.64 12.94 5.15
N SER A 12 17.23 14.12 4.87
CA SER A 12 16.54 15.25 4.23
C SER A 12 16.67 15.29 2.70
N SER A 13 17.45 14.39 2.09
CA SER A 13 17.78 14.45 0.66
C SER A 13 17.03 13.48 -0.25
N VAL A 14 16.03 12.74 0.25
CA VAL A 14 15.19 11.95 -0.66
C VAL A 14 14.18 12.90 -1.29
N GLU A 15 14.53 13.41 -2.44
CA GLU A 15 13.60 14.19 -3.27
C GLU A 15 12.31 13.38 -3.48
N PRO A 16 11.14 14.00 -3.27
CA PRO A 16 9.88 13.31 -3.51
C PRO A 16 9.80 12.86 -4.97
N PRO A 17 9.31 11.65 -5.24
CA PRO A 17 9.23 11.15 -6.59
C PRO A 17 8.38 12.09 -7.46
N PRO A 18 8.75 12.28 -8.75
CA PRO A 18 8.04 13.19 -9.65
C PRO A 18 6.56 12.79 -9.75
N PRO A 19 5.65 13.78 -9.84
CA PRO A 19 4.24 13.50 -10.00
C PRO A 19 3.97 12.83 -11.34
N ILE A 20 2.99 11.92 -11.38
CA ILE A 20 2.49 11.31 -12.61
C ILE A 20 1.12 11.87 -12.97
N SER A 21 0.72 11.79 -14.25
CA SER A 21 -0.63 12.21 -14.65
C SER A 21 -1.70 11.28 -14.06
N ALA A 22 -2.89 11.82 -13.79
CA ALA A 22 -4.02 11.04 -13.30
C ALA A 22 -4.37 9.89 -14.27
N ARG A 23 -4.39 10.16 -15.59
CA ARG A 23 -4.64 9.13 -16.60
C ARG A 23 -3.67 7.96 -16.48
N ARG A 24 -2.37 8.23 -16.35
CA ARG A 24 -1.36 7.19 -16.18
C ARG A 24 -1.60 6.41 -14.88
N ALA A 25 -1.89 7.10 -13.78
CA ALA A 25 -2.15 6.45 -12.50
C ALA A 25 -3.31 5.45 -12.57
N TYR A 26 -4.45 5.87 -13.14
CA TYR A 26 -5.60 4.99 -13.30
C TYR A 26 -5.35 3.84 -14.27
N THR A 27 -4.64 4.09 -15.37
CA THR A 27 -4.28 3.03 -16.31
C THR A 27 -3.39 1.98 -15.62
N GLU A 28 -2.36 2.40 -14.89
CA GLU A 28 -1.47 1.47 -14.17
C GLU A 28 -2.22 0.70 -13.07
N VAL A 29 -3.08 1.39 -12.31
CA VAL A 29 -3.93 0.73 -11.28
C VAL A 29 -4.82 -0.31 -11.92
N LEU A 30 -5.52 0.03 -13.01
CA LEU A 30 -6.42 -0.88 -13.71
C LEU A 30 -5.67 -2.09 -14.27
N LEU A 31 -4.52 -1.89 -14.94
CA LEU A 31 -3.73 -2.97 -15.53
C LEU A 31 -3.22 -3.95 -14.47
N VAL A 32 -2.65 -3.43 -13.38
CA VAL A 32 -2.14 -4.28 -12.29
C VAL A 32 -3.30 -4.99 -11.58
N PHE A 33 -4.41 -4.29 -11.37
CA PHE A 33 -5.60 -4.88 -10.77
C PHE A 33 -6.18 -6.02 -11.62
N VAL A 34 -6.36 -5.81 -12.92
CA VAL A 34 -6.85 -6.85 -13.84
C VAL A 34 -5.88 -8.04 -13.89
N LEU A 35 -4.57 -7.77 -13.92
CA LEU A 35 -3.56 -8.82 -13.96
C LEU A 35 -3.67 -9.79 -12.76
N PHE A 36 -3.91 -9.27 -11.55
CA PHE A 36 -3.90 -10.10 -10.34
C PHE A 36 -5.29 -10.50 -9.84
N PHE A 37 -6.34 -9.80 -10.21
CA PHE A 37 -7.68 -10.05 -9.63
C PHE A 37 -8.76 -10.40 -10.64
N ALA A 38 -8.49 -10.44 -11.95
CA ALA A 38 -9.52 -10.81 -12.92
C ALA A 38 -10.07 -12.23 -12.67
N ALA A 39 -9.19 -13.19 -12.43
CA ALA A 39 -9.60 -14.57 -12.10
C ALA A 39 -10.42 -14.61 -10.79
N SER A 40 -9.99 -13.89 -9.77
CA SER A 40 -10.70 -13.79 -8.49
C SER A 40 -12.09 -13.16 -8.65
N ILE A 41 -12.23 -12.14 -9.49
CA ILE A 41 -13.53 -11.50 -9.78
C ILE A 41 -14.46 -12.48 -10.53
N ILE A 42 -13.94 -13.20 -11.52
CA ILE A 42 -14.71 -14.21 -12.25
C ILE A 42 -15.18 -15.31 -11.28
N SER A 43 -14.26 -15.85 -10.48
CA SER A 43 -14.57 -16.88 -9.47
C SER A 43 -15.56 -16.38 -8.42
N ALA A 44 -15.46 -15.12 -7.99
CA ALA A 44 -16.42 -14.51 -7.09
C ALA A 44 -17.82 -14.43 -7.71
N GLY A 45 -17.91 -14.08 -9.00
CA GLY A 45 -19.17 -14.09 -9.76
C GLY A 45 -19.78 -15.48 -9.90
N GLU A 46 -18.94 -16.48 -10.18
CA GLU A 46 -19.36 -17.90 -10.24
C GLU A 46 -19.86 -18.38 -8.88
N THR A 47 -19.14 -18.06 -7.80
CA THR A 47 -19.56 -18.38 -6.43
C THR A 47 -20.90 -17.73 -6.10
N LEU A 48 -21.10 -16.47 -6.45
CA LEU A 48 -22.35 -15.75 -6.23
C LEU A 48 -23.53 -16.42 -6.95
N THR A 49 -23.28 -17.04 -8.10
CA THR A 49 -24.29 -17.77 -8.88
C THR A 49 -24.39 -19.26 -8.53
N GLY A 50 -23.63 -19.75 -7.55
CA GLY A 50 -23.65 -21.14 -7.10
C GLY A 50 -22.98 -22.14 -8.08
N ARG A 51 -22.08 -21.65 -8.96
CA ARG A 51 -21.47 -22.49 -10.03
C ARG A 51 -20.10 -23.09 -9.67
N VAL A 52 -19.52 -22.76 -8.53
CA VAL A 52 -18.17 -23.23 -8.16
C VAL A 52 -18.23 -24.72 -7.73
N PRO A 53 -17.51 -25.62 -8.39
CA PRO A 53 -17.39 -27.00 -7.95
C PRO A 53 -16.58 -27.07 -6.64
N ALA A 54 -16.97 -28.00 -5.76
CA ALA A 54 -16.21 -28.29 -4.56
C ALA A 54 -14.80 -28.81 -4.93
N PRO A 55 -13.71 -28.27 -4.38
CA PRO A 55 -12.38 -28.77 -4.66
C PRO A 55 -12.21 -30.22 -4.17
N SER A 56 -11.49 -31.01 -4.95
CA SER A 56 -11.17 -32.38 -4.56
C SER A 56 -10.19 -32.38 -3.37
N GLY A 57 -10.46 -33.17 -2.34
CA GLY A 57 -9.66 -33.22 -1.10
C GLY A 57 -8.35 -34.03 -1.17
N SER A 58 -7.68 -34.11 -2.31
CA SER A 58 -6.47 -34.93 -2.50
C SER A 58 -5.16 -34.11 -2.44
N TRP A 59 -4.07 -34.76 -2.00
CA TRP A 59 -2.73 -34.15 -2.04
C TRP A 59 -2.31 -33.74 -3.45
N GLY A 60 -2.72 -34.53 -4.48
CA GLY A 60 -2.44 -34.23 -5.88
C GLY A 60 -3.11 -32.94 -6.38
N ALA A 61 -4.21 -32.51 -5.76
CA ALA A 61 -4.90 -31.27 -6.11
C ALA A 61 -4.41 -30.09 -5.33
N PHE A 62 -4.21 -30.22 -4.01
CA PHE A 62 -3.90 -29.08 -3.14
C PHE A 62 -2.42 -28.66 -3.12
N THR A 63 -1.49 -29.59 -3.37
CA THR A 63 -0.06 -29.24 -3.35
C THR A 63 0.34 -28.30 -4.50
N PRO A 64 -0.01 -28.60 -5.77
CA PRO A 64 0.23 -27.66 -6.87
C PRO A 64 -0.46 -26.31 -6.64
N ALA A 65 -1.70 -26.30 -6.21
CA ALA A 65 -2.44 -25.07 -5.93
C ALA A 65 -1.78 -24.22 -4.82
N ALA A 66 -1.27 -24.86 -3.76
CA ALA A 66 -0.54 -24.12 -2.71
C ALA A 66 0.77 -23.50 -3.23
N VAL A 67 1.49 -24.19 -4.14
CA VAL A 67 2.70 -23.64 -4.79
C VAL A 67 2.34 -22.48 -5.70
N GLU A 68 1.24 -22.57 -6.45
CA GLU A 68 0.70 -21.52 -7.30
C GLU A 68 0.40 -20.26 -6.47
N GLU A 69 -0.35 -20.38 -5.37
CA GLU A 69 -0.68 -19.25 -4.48
C GLU A 69 0.57 -18.54 -3.94
N VAL A 70 1.58 -19.28 -3.49
CA VAL A 70 2.84 -18.68 -3.02
C VAL A 70 3.61 -17.99 -4.15
N THR A 71 3.62 -18.60 -5.33
CA THR A 71 4.28 -18.05 -6.51
C THR A 71 3.61 -16.77 -6.96
N ASP A 72 2.29 -16.75 -7.03
CA ASP A 72 1.51 -15.58 -7.42
C ASP A 72 1.67 -14.42 -6.43
N ALA A 73 1.72 -14.72 -5.13
CA ALA A 73 2.03 -13.71 -4.11
C ALA A 73 3.41 -13.09 -4.32
N ALA A 74 4.42 -13.90 -4.62
CA ALA A 74 5.77 -13.43 -4.89
C ALA A 74 5.84 -12.59 -6.18
N ILE A 75 5.16 -13.03 -7.25
CA ILE A 75 5.07 -12.31 -8.53
C ILE A 75 4.36 -10.97 -8.31
N ALA A 76 3.25 -10.94 -7.59
CA ALA A 76 2.51 -9.71 -7.29
C ALA A 76 3.38 -8.69 -6.54
N ALA A 77 4.07 -9.12 -5.50
CA ALA A 77 4.99 -8.27 -4.75
C ALA A 77 6.11 -7.73 -5.65
N LEU A 78 6.72 -8.60 -6.48
CA LEU A 78 7.80 -8.23 -7.39
C LEU A 78 7.31 -7.21 -8.44
N VAL A 79 6.18 -7.46 -9.09
CA VAL A 79 5.60 -6.54 -10.10
C VAL A 79 5.31 -5.18 -9.49
N VAL A 80 4.70 -5.13 -8.29
CA VAL A 80 4.44 -3.88 -7.58
C VAL A 80 5.74 -3.13 -7.28
N ILE A 81 6.76 -3.82 -6.78
CA ILE A 81 8.07 -3.22 -6.48
C ILE A 81 8.72 -2.66 -7.75
N LEU A 82 8.77 -3.45 -8.83
CA LEU A 82 9.42 -3.04 -10.09
C LEU A 82 8.70 -1.86 -10.76
N LEU A 83 7.37 -1.90 -10.85
CA LEU A 83 6.59 -0.79 -11.43
C LEU A 83 6.74 0.49 -10.59
N SER A 84 6.78 0.36 -9.29
CA SER A 84 6.96 1.49 -8.38
C SER A 84 8.38 2.04 -8.46
N ALA A 85 9.40 1.18 -8.56
CA ALA A 85 10.79 1.59 -8.74
C ALA A 85 11.00 2.40 -10.03
N ARG A 86 10.35 2.01 -11.14
CA ARG A 86 10.36 2.78 -12.39
C ARG A 86 9.81 4.21 -12.25
N ARG A 87 9.06 4.48 -11.21
CA ARG A 87 8.49 5.79 -10.89
C ARG A 87 9.25 6.52 -9.78
N GLY A 88 10.40 5.99 -9.35
CA GLY A 88 11.18 6.53 -8.24
C GLY A 88 10.62 6.20 -6.85
N LEU A 89 9.62 5.30 -6.76
CA LEU A 89 9.10 4.83 -5.48
C LEU A 89 9.94 3.65 -4.98
N THR A 90 10.71 3.88 -3.94
CA THR A 90 11.44 2.79 -3.27
C THR A 90 10.48 1.88 -2.50
N PRO A 91 10.85 0.63 -2.17
CA PRO A 91 10.05 -0.23 -1.29
C PRO A 91 9.69 0.44 0.04
N ARG A 92 10.55 1.30 0.57
CA ARG A 92 10.28 2.10 1.79
C ARG A 92 9.14 3.10 1.58
N LEU A 93 9.04 3.71 0.41
CA LEU A 93 7.95 4.65 0.06
C LEU A 93 6.64 3.91 -0.20
N LEU A 94 6.70 2.64 -0.63
CA LEU A 94 5.56 1.73 -0.70
C LEU A 94 5.13 1.20 0.68
N GLY A 95 5.80 1.60 1.76
CA GLY A 95 5.47 1.13 3.09
C GLY A 95 6.03 -0.25 3.45
N ALA A 96 6.95 -0.81 2.66
CA ALA A 96 7.68 -2.05 3.01
C ALA A 96 8.72 -1.76 4.10
N ARG A 97 8.26 -1.26 5.21
CA ARG A 97 9.05 -0.94 6.43
C ARG A 97 8.13 -0.94 7.63
N LEU A 98 8.68 -1.12 8.82
CA LEU A 98 7.91 -0.92 10.04
C LEU A 98 7.57 0.57 10.24
N PRO A 99 6.41 0.87 10.84
CA PRO A 99 6.02 2.24 11.18
C PRO A 99 7.01 2.90 12.12
N ARG A 100 7.14 4.22 12.02
CA ARG A 100 8.00 5.02 12.89
C ARG A 100 7.21 5.61 14.05
N GLY A 101 7.84 5.71 15.20
CA GLY A 101 7.33 6.44 16.35
C GLY A 101 7.34 7.95 16.12
N ALA A 102 6.83 8.70 17.10
CA ALA A 102 6.85 10.16 17.08
C ALA A 102 8.27 10.74 17.11
N ASP A 103 9.24 9.97 17.60
CA ASP A 103 10.67 10.25 17.62
C ASP A 103 11.38 9.97 16.28
N GLY A 104 10.63 9.55 15.26
CA GLY A 104 11.16 9.18 13.94
C GLY A 104 11.86 7.81 13.89
N LYS A 105 12.04 7.15 15.05
CA LYS A 105 12.68 5.82 15.13
C LYS A 105 11.68 4.71 14.85
N THR A 106 12.18 3.63 14.26
CA THR A 106 11.40 2.41 14.09
C THR A 106 11.22 1.75 15.45
N SER A 107 9.97 1.56 15.85
CA SER A 107 9.65 0.88 17.11
C SER A 107 8.45 -0.05 16.94
N PRO A 108 8.30 -1.11 17.74
CA PRO A 108 7.17 -2.03 17.64
C PRO A 108 5.83 -1.38 18.01
N GLY A 109 5.80 -0.39 18.88
CA GLY A 109 4.57 0.22 19.38
C GLY A 109 3.61 0.72 18.29
N PRO A 110 4.07 1.54 17.31
CA PRO A 110 3.21 1.95 16.19
C PRO A 110 2.72 0.78 15.33
N ALA A 111 3.55 -0.26 15.11
CA ALA A 111 3.15 -1.45 14.36
C ALA A 111 2.05 -2.24 15.08
N ILE A 112 2.22 -2.44 16.39
CA ILE A 112 1.23 -3.12 17.24
C ILE A 112 -0.09 -2.35 17.27
N ARG A 113 -0.05 -1.01 17.42
CA ARG A 113 -1.26 -0.17 17.38
C ARG A 113 -1.96 -0.26 16.03
N MET A 114 -1.20 -0.22 14.94
CA MET A 114 -1.74 -0.34 13.60
C MET A 114 -2.42 -1.70 13.40
N ALA A 115 -1.76 -2.79 13.82
CA ALA A 115 -2.32 -4.14 13.75
C ALA A 115 -3.56 -4.30 14.64
N ALA A 116 -3.55 -3.75 15.87
CA ALA A 116 -4.70 -3.79 16.76
C ALA A 116 -5.93 -3.05 16.18
N LEU A 117 -5.72 -1.84 15.62
CA LEU A 117 -6.79 -1.10 14.95
C LEU A 117 -7.30 -1.82 13.70
N GLY A 118 -6.39 -2.43 12.94
CA GLY A 118 -6.74 -3.27 11.79
C GLY A 118 -7.56 -4.50 12.21
N LEU A 119 -7.21 -5.14 13.34
CA LEU A 119 -7.98 -6.28 13.87
C LEU A 119 -9.40 -5.85 14.29
N VAL A 120 -9.54 -4.70 14.94
CA VAL A 120 -10.88 -4.14 15.25
C VAL A 120 -11.69 -3.95 13.98
N ALA A 121 -11.08 -3.45 12.92
CA ALA A 121 -11.75 -3.24 11.63
C ALA A 121 -12.17 -4.57 10.99
N LEU A 122 -11.30 -5.60 11.00
CA LEU A 122 -11.62 -6.94 10.50
C LEU A 122 -12.75 -7.58 11.29
N LEU A 123 -12.72 -7.48 12.62
CA LEU A 123 -13.80 -7.98 13.48
C LEU A 123 -15.13 -7.26 13.18
N ALA A 124 -15.12 -5.93 13.10
CA ALA A 124 -16.32 -5.15 12.78
C ALA A 124 -16.85 -5.49 11.39
N GLY A 125 -15.97 -5.52 10.39
CA GLY A 125 -16.33 -5.91 9.02
C GLY A 125 -16.87 -7.33 8.95
N GLY A 126 -16.23 -8.29 9.62
CA GLY A 126 -16.67 -9.68 9.70
C GLY A 126 -18.05 -9.83 10.34
N VAL A 127 -18.32 -9.10 11.44
CA VAL A 127 -19.65 -9.07 12.07
C VAL A 127 -20.70 -8.51 11.10
N ILE A 128 -20.42 -7.37 10.46
CA ILE A 128 -21.33 -6.76 9.47
C ILE A 128 -21.59 -7.74 8.33
N THR A 129 -20.53 -8.32 7.74
CA THR A 129 -20.67 -9.34 6.68
C THR A 129 -21.55 -10.48 7.13
N SER A 130 -21.31 -11.05 8.31
CA SER A 130 -22.07 -12.20 8.83
C SER A 130 -23.55 -11.88 9.09
N LEU A 131 -23.86 -10.62 9.45
CA LEU A 131 -25.24 -10.20 9.72
C LEU A 131 -26.06 -9.94 8.45
N VAL A 132 -25.41 -9.50 7.36
CA VAL A 132 -26.12 -9.02 6.15
C VAL A 132 -25.78 -9.80 4.88
N ALA A 133 -24.88 -10.78 4.93
CA ALA A 133 -24.51 -11.57 3.74
C ALA A 133 -25.72 -12.30 3.18
N THR A 134 -25.98 -12.07 1.88
CA THR A 134 -27.05 -12.73 1.12
C THR A 134 -26.50 -13.62 0.00
N GLY A 135 -25.19 -13.57 -0.23
CA GLY A 135 -24.50 -14.41 -1.22
C GLY A 135 -24.25 -15.82 -0.72
N HIS A 136 -23.82 -16.67 -1.62
CA HIS A 136 -23.36 -18.02 -1.27
C HIS A 136 -21.99 -17.88 -0.62
N LEU A 137 -21.93 -18.09 0.69
CA LEU A 137 -20.63 -18.21 1.35
C LEU A 137 -19.90 -19.41 0.74
N PRO A 138 -18.58 -19.31 0.50
CA PRO A 138 -17.79 -20.43 0.04
C PRO A 138 -18.14 -21.67 0.88
N GLN A 139 -18.50 -22.77 0.23
CA GLN A 139 -18.87 -23.98 0.94
C GLN A 139 -17.77 -24.33 1.93
N GLN A 140 -18.16 -24.61 3.17
CA GLN A 140 -17.24 -25.06 4.19
C GLN A 140 -16.67 -26.42 3.75
N ILE A 141 -15.50 -26.37 3.15
CA ILE A 141 -14.76 -27.57 2.78
C ILE A 141 -14.24 -28.14 4.09
N HIS A 142 -14.59 -29.38 4.39
CA HIS A 142 -14.03 -30.05 5.56
C HIS A 142 -12.53 -30.20 5.36
N PRO A 143 -11.70 -29.42 6.08
CA PRO A 143 -10.29 -29.37 5.82
C PRO A 143 -9.63 -30.73 6.14
N THR A 144 -9.03 -31.33 5.11
CA THR A 144 -8.10 -32.46 5.25
C THR A 144 -6.69 -31.91 5.47
N GLY A 145 -5.70 -32.76 5.78
CA GLY A 145 -4.31 -32.34 5.89
C GLY A 145 -3.80 -31.55 4.67
N PRO A 146 -4.06 -31.99 3.42
CA PRO A 146 -3.73 -31.26 2.21
C PRO A 146 -4.37 -29.87 2.11
N TYR A 147 -5.63 -29.78 2.53
CA TYR A 147 -6.35 -28.50 2.54
C TYR A 147 -5.70 -27.47 3.47
N LEU A 148 -5.11 -27.90 4.59
CA LEU A 148 -4.41 -26.98 5.48
C LEU A 148 -3.27 -26.26 4.77
N LEU A 149 -2.44 -26.99 4.02
CA LEU A 149 -1.34 -26.40 3.25
C LEU A 149 -1.87 -25.37 2.26
N TYR A 150 -2.91 -25.71 1.52
CA TYR A 150 -3.56 -24.80 0.59
C TYR A 150 -4.16 -23.58 1.29
N ALA A 151 -4.87 -23.77 2.40
CA ALA A 151 -5.48 -22.69 3.16
C ALA A 151 -4.44 -21.70 3.71
N VAL A 152 -3.30 -22.20 4.22
CA VAL A 152 -2.20 -21.34 4.69
C VAL A 152 -1.53 -20.62 3.51
N ALA A 153 -1.31 -21.28 2.39
CA ALA A 153 -0.76 -20.67 1.18
C ALA A 153 -1.70 -19.59 0.62
N GLY A 154 -3.00 -19.87 0.52
CA GLY A 154 -4.01 -18.91 0.10
C GLY A 154 -4.12 -17.71 1.04
N SER A 155 -4.00 -17.94 2.37
CA SER A 155 -3.93 -16.83 3.34
C SER A 155 -2.70 -15.95 3.13
N LEU A 156 -1.55 -16.55 2.78
CA LEU A 156 -0.34 -15.81 2.43
C LEU A 156 -0.54 -15.01 1.13
N PHE A 157 -1.14 -15.63 0.11
CA PHE A 157 -1.49 -14.96 -1.13
C PHE A 157 -2.39 -13.76 -0.86
N SER A 158 -3.52 -13.93 -0.15
CA SER A 158 -4.42 -12.84 0.22
C SER A 158 -3.67 -11.74 0.96
N GLY A 159 -2.97 -12.07 2.05
CA GLY A 159 -2.25 -11.11 2.87
C GLY A 159 -1.21 -10.31 2.08
N VAL A 160 -0.45 -10.94 1.17
CA VAL A 160 0.57 -10.27 0.38
C VAL A 160 -0.03 -9.55 -0.82
N THR A 161 -0.79 -10.25 -1.66
CA THR A 161 -1.29 -9.71 -2.94
C THR A 161 -2.29 -8.60 -2.70
N GLU A 162 -3.24 -8.80 -1.80
CA GLU A 162 -4.26 -7.79 -1.53
C GLU A 162 -3.68 -6.54 -0.89
N GLU A 163 -2.74 -6.69 0.06
CA GLU A 163 -2.16 -5.51 0.70
C GLU A 163 -1.09 -4.83 -0.16
N MET A 164 -0.35 -5.56 -0.98
CA MET A 164 0.62 -4.96 -1.89
C MET A 164 -0.04 -4.33 -3.12
N VAL A 165 -1.01 -5.01 -3.74
CA VAL A 165 -1.66 -4.54 -4.97
C VAL A 165 -2.85 -3.63 -4.66
N ALA A 166 -3.88 -4.15 -3.96
CA ALA A 166 -5.13 -3.41 -3.76
C ALA A 166 -5.00 -2.27 -2.75
N LEU A 167 -4.00 -2.30 -1.86
CA LEU A 167 -3.75 -1.22 -0.90
C LEU A 167 -2.51 -0.41 -1.26
N ALA A 168 -1.29 -0.95 -1.09
CA ALA A 168 -0.07 -0.15 -1.18
C ALA A 168 0.16 0.43 -2.57
N PHE A 169 -0.02 -0.36 -3.63
CA PHE A 169 0.16 0.11 -5.01
C PHE A 169 -0.91 1.12 -5.41
N VAL A 170 -2.18 0.83 -5.17
CA VAL A 170 -3.29 1.73 -5.51
C VAL A 170 -3.12 3.07 -4.79
N VAL A 171 -2.95 3.05 -3.47
CA VAL A 171 -2.84 4.27 -2.66
C VAL A 171 -1.60 5.07 -3.04
N SER A 172 -0.42 4.45 -3.16
CA SER A 172 0.82 5.16 -3.50
C SER A 172 0.79 5.75 -4.91
N THR A 173 0.20 5.02 -5.88
CA THR A 173 0.06 5.48 -7.27
C THR A 173 -0.85 6.70 -7.37
N LEU A 174 -2.02 6.66 -6.72
CA LEU A 174 -2.96 7.78 -6.71
C LEU A 174 -2.41 8.98 -5.92
N ARG A 175 -1.67 8.75 -4.83
CA ARG A 175 -0.96 9.83 -4.11
C ARG A 175 0.11 10.49 -4.98
N GLN A 176 0.89 9.72 -5.73
CA GLN A 176 1.88 10.26 -6.67
C GLN A 176 1.22 11.10 -7.76
N ALA A 177 0.00 10.74 -8.18
CA ALA A 177 -0.84 11.55 -9.07
C ALA A 177 -1.58 12.71 -8.36
N ARG A 178 -1.25 12.98 -7.07
CA ARG A 178 -1.85 14.03 -6.25
C ARG A 178 -3.38 13.96 -6.15
N ARG A 179 -3.94 12.74 -6.17
CA ARG A 179 -5.39 12.59 -6.02
C ARG A 179 -5.82 12.86 -4.57
N PRO A 180 -7.00 13.44 -4.35
CA PRO A 180 -7.51 13.73 -3.00
C PRO A 180 -7.80 12.44 -2.23
N VAL A 181 -7.65 12.49 -0.90
CA VAL A 181 -7.83 11.31 -0.03
C VAL A 181 -9.21 10.63 -0.20
N PRO A 182 -10.34 11.35 -0.32
CA PRO A 182 -11.62 10.69 -0.55
C PRO A 182 -11.67 9.84 -1.82
N GLU A 183 -11.07 10.32 -2.90
CA GLU A 183 -11.00 9.59 -4.17
C GLU A 183 -10.12 8.34 -4.04
N ILE A 184 -8.95 8.45 -3.40
CA ILE A 184 -8.08 7.32 -3.10
C ILE A 184 -8.84 6.27 -2.29
N LEU A 185 -9.58 6.70 -1.27
CA LEU A 185 -10.37 5.82 -0.41
C LEU A 185 -11.43 5.08 -1.22
N ILE A 186 -12.21 5.80 -2.03
CA ILE A 186 -13.26 5.21 -2.86
C ILE A 186 -12.68 4.18 -3.83
N VAL A 187 -11.62 4.53 -4.56
CA VAL A 187 -11.01 3.63 -5.53
C VAL A 187 -10.46 2.37 -4.86
N ALA A 188 -9.70 2.50 -3.76
CA ALA A 188 -9.13 1.37 -3.06
C ALA A 188 -10.21 0.45 -2.45
N VAL A 189 -11.29 1.01 -1.92
CA VAL A 189 -12.44 0.24 -1.40
C VAL A 189 -13.15 -0.47 -2.53
N LEU A 190 -13.43 0.18 -3.66
CA LEU A 190 -14.08 -0.46 -4.81
C LEU A 190 -13.24 -1.60 -5.38
N VAL A 191 -11.92 -1.40 -5.51
CA VAL A 191 -10.97 -2.44 -5.89
C VAL A 191 -11.09 -3.64 -4.95
N ARG A 192 -11.11 -3.42 -3.64
CA ARG A 192 -11.22 -4.49 -2.64
C ARG A 192 -12.57 -5.21 -2.71
N CYS A 193 -13.65 -4.48 -2.83
CA CYS A 193 -15.00 -5.04 -2.86
C CYS A 193 -15.26 -5.90 -4.11
N SER A 194 -14.63 -5.59 -5.25
CA SER A 194 -14.95 -6.19 -6.54
C SER A 194 -14.69 -7.69 -6.60
N TYR A 195 -13.68 -8.21 -5.93
CA TYR A 195 -13.40 -9.65 -5.87
C TYR A 195 -13.99 -10.33 -4.61
N HIS A 196 -14.72 -9.58 -3.78
CA HIS A 196 -15.47 -10.08 -2.64
C HIS A 196 -17.00 -10.07 -2.87
N ILE A 197 -17.46 -9.84 -4.12
CA ILE A 197 -18.89 -9.74 -4.46
C ILE A 197 -19.67 -11.02 -4.12
N TYR A 198 -18.98 -12.15 -3.95
CA TYR A 198 -19.61 -13.42 -3.54
C TYR A 198 -20.32 -13.35 -2.17
N TYR A 199 -20.01 -12.36 -1.34
CA TYR A 199 -20.76 -12.09 -0.11
C TYR A 199 -22.13 -11.43 -0.36
N GLY A 200 -22.45 -11.05 -1.61
CA GLY A 200 -23.66 -10.27 -1.90
C GLY A 200 -23.65 -8.94 -1.15
N VAL A 201 -24.73 -8.62 -0.44
CA VAL A 201 -24.82 -7.39 0.37
C VAL A 201 -23.76 -7.35 1.50
N GLY A 202 -23.28 -8.49 1.94
CA GLY A 202 -22.22 -8.62 2.95
C GLY A 202 -20.91 -7.93 2.58
N VAL A 203 -20.68 -7.59 1.30
CA VAL A 203 -19.54 -6.81 0.83
C VAL A 203 -19.41 -5.44 1.53
N ILE A 204 -20.49 -4.94 2.15
CA ILE A 204 -20.46 -3.72 2.96
C ILE A 204 -19.49 -3.86 4.14
N GLY A 205 -19.43 -5.04 4.77
CA GLY A 205 -18.46 -5.31 5.83
C GLY A 205 -17.01 -5.28 5.33
N ILE A 206 -16.79 -5.79 4.11
CA ILE A 206 -15.48 -5.68 3.43
C ILE A 206 -15.12 -4.21 3.18
N ALA A 207 -16.08 -3.40 2.71
CA ALA A 207 -15.87 -1.97 2.48
C ALA A 207 -15.45 -1.23 3.76
N VAL A 208 -16.03 -1.59 4.91
CA VAL A 208 -15.71 -0.97 6.21
C VAL A 208 -14.27 -1.23 6.60
N TRP A 209 -13.82 -2.49 6.65
CA TRP A 209 -12.45 -2.77 7.05
C TRP A 209 -11.42 -2.34 6.00
N ALA A 210 -11.74 -2.42 4.71
CA ALA A 210 -10.89 -1.92 3.64
C ALA A 210 -10.65 -0.41 3.77
N ALA A 211 -11.71 0.36 4.06
CA ALA A 211 -11.59 1.80 4.31
C ALA A 211 -10.66 2.10 5.48
N VAL A 212 -10.78 1.37 6.58
CA VAL A 212 -9.89 1.52 7.74
C VAL A 212 -8.46 1.16 7.39
N PHE A 213 -8.22 0.09 6.62
CA PHE A 213 -6.87 -0.28 6.16
C PHE A 213 -6.23 0.82 5.32
N VAL A 214 -6.98 1.44 4.42
CA VAL A 214 -6.49 2.61 3.64
C VAL A 214 -6.10 3.76 4.58
N LEU A 215 -6.95 4.09 5.56
CA LEU A 215 -6.67 5.16 6.52
C LEU A 215 -5.45 4.85 7.41
N LEU A 216 -5.32 3.60 7.85
CA LEU A 216 -4.16 3.14 8.61
C LEU A 216 -2.88 3.24 7.77
N TYR A 217 -2.92 2.78 6.51
CA TYR A 217 -1.78 2.89 5.61
C TYR A 217 -1.40 4.35 5.35
N LEU A 218 -2.39 5.22 5.11
CA LEU A 218 -2.15 6.67 4.94
C LEU A 218 -1.54 7.30 6.21
N ARG A 219 -1.97 6.86 7.39
CA ARG A 219 -1.54 7.41 8.68
C ARG A 219 -0.16 6.94 9.11
N PHE A 220 0.15 5.65 8.91
CA PHE A 220 1.37 5.02 9.41
C PHE A 220 2.45 4.83 8.34
N GLY A 221 2.08 4.90 7.06
CA GLY A 221 3.00 4.75 5.94
C GLY A 221 3.69 3.39 5.88
N SER A 222 3.01 2.33 6.33
CA SER A 222 3.51 0.96 6.37
C SER A 222 2.43 -0.01 5.94
N VAL A 223 2.80 -1.03 5.18
CA VAL A 223 1.89 -2.11 4.76
C VAL A 223 2.17 -3.40 5.55
N ILE A 224 3.39 -3.57 6.07
CA ILE A 224 3.83 -4.81 6.71
C ILE A 224 2.91 -5.30 7.85
N PRO A 225 2.51 -4.44 8.83
CA PRO A 225 1.61 -4.91 9.88
C PRO A 225 0.25 -5.36 9.35
N LEU A 226 -0.24 -4.79 8.24
CA LEU A 226 -1.51 -5.17 7.63
C LEU A 226 -1.40 -6.49 6.87
N ILE A 227 -0.30 -6.72 6.15
CA ILE A 227 -0.01 -8.02 5.51
C ILE A 227 -0.01 -9.14 6.56
N ILE A 228 0.74 -8.95 7.65
CA ILE A 228 0.85 -9.95 8.72
C ILE A 228 -0.52 -10.19 9.37
N LEU A 229 -1.25 -9.13 9.64
CA LEU A 229 -2.56 -9.22 10.26
C LEU A 229 -3.57 -9.92 9.36
N HIS A 230 -3.60 -9.57 8.07
CA HIS A 230 -4.52 -10.17 7.10
C HIS A 230 -4.21 -11.66 6.91
N PHE A 231 -2.95 -11.99 6.68
CA PHE A 231 -2.50 -13.39 6.64
C PHE A 231 -2.96 -14.17 7.89
N PHE A 232 -2.70 -13.62 9.08
CA PHE A 232 -3.09 -14.27 10.33
C PHE A 232 -4.61 -14.44 10.44
N TRP A 233 -5.38 -13.40 10.08
CA TRP A 233 -6.83 -13.43 10.09
C TRP A 233 -7.38 -14.56 9.23
N ASP A 234 -6.97 -14.62 7.95
CA ASP A 234 -7.43 -15.64 7.01
C ASP A 234 -6.97 -17.04 7.44
N ALA A 235 -5.71 -17.19 7.86
CA ALA A 235 -5.19 -18.45 8.35
C ALA A 235 -6.01 -18.99 9.55
N VAL A 236 -6.38 -18.14 10.50
CA VAL A 236 -7.23 -18.52 11.64
C VAL A 236 -8.65 -18.85 11.17
N GLN A 237 -9.22 -18.09 10.25
CA GLN A 237 -10.57 -18.35 9.75
C GLN A 237 -10.66 -19.67 8.99
N PHE A 238 -9.72 -19.95 8.10
CA PHE A 238 -9.74 -21.19 7.31
C PHE A 238 -9.37 -22.43 8.12
N THR A 239 -8.45 -22.32 9.08
CA THR A 239 -8.00 -23.46 9.89
C THR A 239 -8.84 -23.67 11.14
N GLY A 240 -9.34 -22.59 11.75
CA GLY A 240 -10.12 -22.62 12.99
C GLY A 240 -11.46 -23.34 12.85
N GLN A 241 -12.02 -23.40 11.65
CA GLN A 241 -13.26 -24.14 11.37
C GLN A 241 -13.14 -25.65 11.67
N LYS A 242 -11.96 -26.24 11.43
CA LYS A 242 -11.70 -27.65 11.72
C LYS A 242 -11.09 -27.90 13.07
N TRP A 243 -10.11 -27.09 13.43
CA TRP A 243 -9.37 -27.23 14.69
C TRP A 243 -9.77 -26.14 15.65
N HIS A 244 -10.75 -26.39 16.50
CA HIS A 244 -11.23 -25.45 17.50
C HIS A 244 -10.10 -24.94 18.40
N VAL A 245 -9.04 -25.75 18.63
CA VAL A 245 -7.83 -25.35 19.35
C VAL A 245 -7.11 -24.21 18.60
N VAL A 246 -6.97 -24.30 17.27
CA VAL A 246 -6.35 -23.25 16.45
C VAL A 246 -7.20 -21.98 16.48
N GLY A 247 -8.52 -22.10 16.35
CA GLY A 247 -9.45 -20.99 16.51
C GLY A 247 -9.34 -20.34 17.89
N GLY A 248 -9.26 -21.16 18.96
CA GLY A 248 -9.07 -20.69 20.32
C GLY A 248 -7.74 -19.96 20.52
N ILE A 249 -6.63 -20.49 19.99
CA ILE A 249 -5.33 -19.82 19.99
C ILE A 249 -5.42 -18.47 19.22
N GLY A 250 -6.08 -18.47 18.04
CA GLY A 250 -6.29 -17.25 17.28
C GLY A 250 -7.04 -16.17 18.06
N VAL A 251 -8.07 -16.53 18.78
CA VAL A 251 -8.81 -15.62 19.69
C VAL A 251 -7.89 -15.07 20.78
N LEU A 252 -7.11 -15.94 21.45
CA LEU A 252 -6.18 -15.50 22.51
C LEU A 252 -5.10 -14.56 21.97
N VAL A 253 -4.51 -14.85 20.82
CA VAL A 253 -3.53 -13.97 20.18
C VAL A 253 -4.18 -12.63 19.77
N GLY A 254 -5.40 -12.69 19.24
CA GLY A 254 -6.16 -11.47 18.90
C GLY A 254 -6.44 -10.61 20.13
N LEU A 255 -6.88 -11.20 21.24
CA LEU A 255 -7.08 -10.49 22.51
C LEU A 255 -5.78 -9.90 23.04
N ALA A 256 -4.68 -10.66 23.01
CA ALA A 256 -3.37 -10.17 23.43
C ALA A 256 -2.93 -8.97 22.57
N LEU A 257 -3.16 -9.01 21.26
CA LEU A 257 -2.87 -7.92 20.35
C LEU A 257 -3.70 -6.67 20.69
N LEU A 258 -5.00 -6.84 20.94
CA LEU A 258 -5.90 -5.73 21.31
C LEU A 258 -5.47 -5.08 22.62
N VAL A 259 -5.19 -5.88 23.65
CA VAL A 259 -4.73 -5.37 24.96
C VAL A 259 -3.39 -4.65 24.82
N THR A 260 -2.42 -5.24 24.11
CA THR A 260 -1.11 -4.63 23.90
C THR A 260 -1.24 -3.33 23.08
N GLY A 261 -2.09 -3.32 22.06
CA GLY A 261 -2.39 -2.13 21.27
C GLY A 261 -2.98 -1.00 22.12
N LEU A 262 -3.92 -1.33 23.01
CA LEU A 262 -4.51 -0.38 23.95
C LEU A 262 -3.46 0.18 24.91
N VAL A 263 -2.59 -0.68 25.48
CA VAL A 263 -1.49 -0.24 26.36
C VAL A 263 -0.55 0.70 25.61
N CYS A 264 -0.11 0.34 24.41
CA CYS A 264 0.73 1.21 23.57
C CYS A 264 0.06 2.56 23.27
N TRP A 265 -1.25 2.56 23.04
CA TRP A 265 -2.01 3.79 22.80
C TRP A 265 -2.11 4.67 24.04
N LEU A 266 -2.39 4.09 25.21
CA LEU A 266 -2.43 4.82 26.48
C LEU A 266 -1.06 5.40 26.85
N MET A 267 0.02 4.63 26.65
CA MET A 267 1.39 5.11 26.86
C MET A 267 1.72 6.30 25.93
N ASP A 268 1.31 6.25 24.65
CA ASP A 268 1.52 7.35 23.72
C ASP A 268 0.76 8.63 24.15
N ILE A 269 -0.48 8.49 24.63
CA ILE A 269 -1.25 9.61 25.18
C ILE A 269 -0.55 10.19 26.41
N SER A 270 -0.13 9.31 27.33
CA SER A 270 0.58 9.71 28.57
C SER A 270 1.86 10.48 28.24
N ASN A 271 2.68 9.94 27.32
CA ASN A 271 3.92 10.57 26.89
C ASN A 271 3.69 11.94 26.21
N ARG A 272 2.65 12.05 25.39
CA ARG A 272 2.28 13.36 24.76
C ARG A 272 1.81 14.37 25.81
N ARG A 273 1.09 13.94 26.84
CA ARG A 273 0.71 14.80 27.96
C ARG A 273 1.94 15.23 28.75
N ALA A 274 2.79 14.29 29.15
CA ALA A 274 4.03 14.60 29.86
C ALA A 274 4.93 15.58 29.09
N ALA A 275 5.08 15.40 27.77
CA ALA A 275 5.86 16.31 26.93
C ALA A 275 5.33 17.76 26.91
N LYS A 276 4.00 17.95 27.09
CA LYS A 276 3.43 19.30 27.22
C LYS A 276 3.81 19.99 28.54
N TYR A 277 3.98 19.21 29.61
CA TYR A 277 4.37 19.74 30.91
C TYR A 277 5.89 19.92 31.07
N ILE A 278 6.67 19.11 30.33
CA ILE A 278 8.14 19.17 30.38
C ILE A 278 8.71 20.27 29.48
N ARG A 279 7.96 20.76 28.49
CA ARG A 279 8.36 22.00 27.79
C ARG A 279 8.31 23.13 28.84
N PRO A 280 9.46 23.67 29.27
CA PRO A 280 9.43 24.84 30.12
C PRO A 280 8.59 25.88 29.40
N PRO A 281 7.64 26.55 30.09
CA PRO A 281 6.97 27.71 29.54
C PRO A 281 8.12 28.59 29.02
N GLY A 282 8.12 28.87 27.73
CA GLY A 282 9.24 29.55 27.07
C GLY A 282 9.66 30.69 27.97
N ASN A 283 10.84 30.59 28.59
CA ASN A 283 11.29 31.59 29.55
C ASN A 283 11.29 32.92 28.75
N PRO A 284 10.38 33.83 29.06
CA PRO A 284 10.27 35.10 28.30
C PRO A 284 11.59 35.84 28.25
N TYR A 285 12.50 35.54 29.19
CA TYR A 285 13.85 36.10 29.20
C TYR A 285 14.77 35.58 28.09
N TYR A 286 14.50 34.41 27.49
CA TYR A 286 15.30 33.91 26.35
C TYR A 286 14.79 34.40 24.98
N GLN A 287 13.57 34.94 24.90
CA GLN A 287 13.05 35.47 23.63
C GLN A 287 13.68 36.83 23.26
N HIS A 288 14.34 37.50 24.19
CA HIS A 288 14.95 38.80 23.97
C HIS A 288 16.49 38.85 24.20
N GLN A 289 17.12 37.69 24.39
CA GLN A 289 18.57 37.70 24.31
C GLN A 289 18.95 37.88 22.84
N PRO A 290 19.54 39.03 22.47
CA PRO A 290 20.18 39.14 21.18
C PRO A 290 21.19 37.99 21.08
N PRO A 291 21.36 37.39 19.88
CA PRO A 291 22.35 36.31 19.72
C PRO A 291 23.65 36.79 20.39
N PRO A 292 24.29 35.90 21.21
CA PRO A 292 25.51 36.30 21.91
C PRO A 292 26.43 36.94 20.89
N SER A 293 26.71 38.24 21.11
CA SER A 293 27.71 38.95 20.32
C SER A 293 29.00 38.18 20.57
N TYR A 294 29.41 37.39 19.60
CA TYR A 294 30.71 36.75 19.62
C TYR A 294 31.71 37.88 19.88
N PRO A 295 32.60 37.76 20.89
CA PRO A 295 33.64 38.71 21.07
C PRO A 295 34.33 38.92 19.73
N GLN A 296 34.25 40.13 19.17
CA GLN A 296 35.02 40.44 17.99
C GLN A 296 36.48 40.14 18.32
N GLN A 297 37.02 39.12 17.65
CA GLN A 297 38.43 38.79 17.80
C GLN A 297 39.23 40.08 17.51
N PRO A 298 40.07 40.56 18.45
CA PRO A 298 40.82 41.75 18.21
C PRO A 298 41.77 41.51 17.03
N GLY A 299 41.58 42.28 15.98
CA GLY A 299 42.68 42.76 15.14
C GLY A 299 43.39 41.79 14.23
N TYR A 300 42.70 40.94 13.50
CA TYR A 300 43.27 40.46 12.23
C TYR A 300 42.97 41.52 11.16
N PRO A 301 44.01 42.11 10.48
CA PRO A 301 43.77 42.96 9.33
C PRO A 301 42.97 42.15 8.29
N GLN A 302 41.80 42.66 7.93
CA GLN A 302 41.05 42.06 6.81
C GLN A 302 41.93 42.19 5.57
N GLN A 303 42.49 41.05 5.14
CA GLN A 303 43.04 40.99 3.79
C GLN A 303 41.86 41.22 2.83
N PRO A 304 42.02 42.17 1.87
CA PRO A 304 41.01 42.33 0.83
C PRO A 304 40.80 40.97 0.16
N PRO A 305 39.55 40.57 -0.12
CA PRO A 305 39.28 39.32 -0.77
C PRO A 305 40.08 39.24 -2.08
N PRO A 306 40.80 38.15 -2.34
CA PRO A 306 41.48 37.96 -3.62
C PRO A 306 40.46 38.14 -4.72
N GLY A 307 40.73 39.09 -5.65
CA GLY A 307 39.85 39.38 -6.77
C GLY A 307 39.54 38.10 -7.52
N TYR A 308 38.33 37.62 -7.44
CA TYR A 308 37.86 36.57 -8.30
C TYR A 308 37.96 37.04 -9.74
N PRO A 309 38.60 36.30 -10.66
CA PRO A 309 38.57 36.62 -12.07
C PRO A 309 37.08 36.66 -12.46
N GLN A 310 36.65 37.82 -12.98
CA GLN A 310 35.30 37.94 -13.52
C GLN A 310 35.17 36.91 -14.66
N GLN A 311 34.36 35.88 -14.47
CA GLN A 311 34.01 35.00 -15.55
C GLN A 311 33.28 35.82 -16.62
N PRO A 312 33.69 35.70 -17.88
CA PRO A 312 32.96 36.38 -18.95
C PRO A 312 31.51 35.84 -18.94
N PRO A 313 30.52 36.71 -19.25
CA PRO A 313 29.13 36.27 -19.28
C PRO A 313 28.97 35.06 -20.24
N PRO A 314 28.16 34.09 -19.87
CA PRO A 314 27.93 32.94 -20.72
C PRO A 314 27.39 33.42 -22.07
N SER A 315 28.15 33.13 -23.13
CA SER A 315 27.69 33.32 -24.52
C SER A 315 26.48 32.37 -24.75
N TYR A 316 25.30 32.98 -24.87
CA TYR A 316 24.10 32.26 -25.28
C TYR A 316 24.36 31.63 -26.66
N PRO A 317 24.09 30.31 -26.81
CA PRO A 317 24.18 29.68 -28.11
C PRO A 317 23.18 30.36 -29.07
N TYR A 318 23.68 30.80 -30.18
CA TYR A 318 22.89 31.30 -31.33
C TYR A 318 21.80 30.26 -31.61
N GLN A 319 20.52 30.67 -31.52
CA GLN A 319 19.42 29.88 -31.99
C GLN A 319 19.53 29.77 -33.53
N HIS A 320 19.82 28.58 -34.00
CA HIS A 320 19.68 28.25 -35.41
C HIS A 320 18.22 28.44 -35.80
N PRO A 321 17.94 29.09 -36.96
CA PRO A 321 16.60 29.15 -37.49
C PRO A 321 16.08 27.74 -37.79
N HIS A 322 14.90 27.41 -37.28
CA HIS A 322 14.18 26.18 -37.57
C HIS A 322 14.05 26.00 -39.09
N PRO A 323 14.37 24.83 -39.65
CA PRO A 323 14.02 24.52 -41.03
C PRO A 323 12.48 24.43 -41.11
N SER A 324 11.95 25.13 -42.08
CA SER A 324 10.54 25.15 -42.46
C SER A 324 10.03 23.72 -42.70
N ALA A 325 8.88 23.39 -42.12
CA ALA A 325 8.19 22.14 -42.36
C ALA A 325 7.89 21.91 -43.82
N PRO A 326 8.06 20.72 -44.38
CA PRO A 326 7.61 20.40 -45.72
C PRO A 326 6.09 20.36 -45.79
N ALA A 327 5.59 20.90 -46.91
CA ALA A 327 4.18 21.04 -47.26
C ALA A 327 3.43 19.71 -47.25
N ASP A 328 2.17 19.81 -46.84
CA ASP A 328 1.16 18.77 -46.80
C ASP A 328 1.11 17.94 -48.09
N SER A 329 1.24 16.64 -47.97
CA SER A 329 0.83 15.66 -48.99
C SER A 329 -0.68 15.45 -48.90
N PRO A 330 -1.39 15.34 -50.05
CA PRO A 330 -2.82 15.13 -50.04
C PRO A 330 -3.21 13.72 -49.52
N PRO A 331 -4.42 13.56 -48.96
CA PRO A 331 -4.88 12.28 -48.44
C PRO A 331 -5.17 11.28 -49.57
N ASP A 332 -4.63 10.08 -49.43
CA ASP A 332 -4.90 8.93 -50.28
C ASP A 332 -6.38 8.56 -50.26
N ALA A 333 -6.89 8.27 -51.46
CA ALA A 333 -8.26 7.83 -51.72
C ALA A 333 -8.59 6.47 -51.06
N PRO A 334 -9.83 6.23 -50.64
CA PRO A 334 -10.23 4.96 -50.06
C PRO A 334 -10.24 3.84 -51.12
N THR A 335 -9.47 2.78 -50.88
CA THR A 335 -9.54 1.53 -51.64
C THR A 335 -10.76 0.73 -51.20
N ASP A 336 -11.74 0.64 -52.09
CA ASP A 336 -12.88 -0.26 -52.01
C ASP A 336 -12.40 -1.72 -52.01
N THR A 337 -12.58 -2.41 -50.90
CA THR A 337 -12.40 -3.86 -50.79
C THR A 337 -13.80 -4.51 -50.85
N PRO A 338 -14.10 -5.42 -51.79
CA PRO A 338 -15.41 -6.06 -51.88
C PRO A 338 -15.64 -7.06 -50.77
N PRO A 339 -16.91 -7.31 -50.35
CA PRO A 339 -17.25 -8.19 -49.26
C PRO A 339 -17.00 -9.66 -49.62
N ARG A 340 -16.29 -10.37 -48.72
CA ARG A 340 -16.13 -11.81 -48.77
C ARG A 340 -17.43 -12.49 -48.35
N THR A 341 -17.96 -13.31 -49.19
CA THR A 341 -19.04 -14.29 -48.93
C THR A 341 -18.58 -15.36 -47.97
N PRO A 342 -19.44 -15.80 -47.01
CA PRO A 342 -19.13 -16.92 -46.12
C PRO A 342 -19.30 -18.25 -46.88
N PRO A 343 -18.50 -19.27 -46.56
CA PRO A 343 -18.72 -20.62 -47.12
C PRO A 343 -19.91 -21.31 -46.42
N HIS A 344 -20.80 -21.84 -47.25
CA HIS A 344 -21.79 -22.82 -46.84
C HIS A 344 -21.09 -24.15 -46.55
N GLY A 345 -21.54 -24.71 -45.42
CA GLY A 345 -21.12 -25.96 -45.17
C GLY A 345 -21.50 -27.07 -44.64
N GLY A 346 -21.76 -28.06 -44.62
CA GLY A 346 -21.81 -29.43 -44.41
C GLY A 346 -21.76 -29.92 -42.96
#